data_fe84c7a57420570f046de6ef055deef9
#
_entry.id   fe84c7a57420570f046de6ef055deef9
#
_cell.length_a   1.000
_cell.length_b   1.000
_cell.length_c   1.000
_cell.angle_alpha   90.00
_cell.angle_beta   90.00
_cell.angle_gamma   90.00
#
_symmetry.space_group_name_H-M   'P 1'
#
loop_
_entity.id
_entity.type
_entity.pdbx_description
1 polymer ?
#
loop_
_entity_poly.entity_id
_entity_poly.type
_entity_poly.pdbx_seq_one_letter_code
_entity_poly.pdbx_strand_id
1 'polypeptide(L)'
;MTYRSNNIKAGVERTPNVSLLYALGLTKEEIQRPIIGVVNSFSEVVPGHMHLDKIAQAVKEGIYAAGGTPLMFPAIAVCDGIAMGHVGMKYSLVSRDLVADSTEAMAIAHQFDGLVMIPNCDKNVPGLLMAAARLNIPAIFCAGGPMLAGHLKDGRRTCLSHMFEAVGAYHAGKLDEAGVDDYTENACPSCGSCSGMYTANSMNCLTEAIGMSLRGNGTIPAPYSARIRLAKLTGMKIMELVEKNIRPRDIMTAQAFNNAEAVDMALGCSTNTMLHLPAIAHEAGVEINLSHANEISERTPNLCHLAPAGDTFMEDLDRAGGVYAVMNELAKKNLIDTSLITATGKTIAENIKDAKNLDTNIIRPIENPYSSTGGIAVLKGNLAPDGCVVKRSAVAPEMMKHEGSARVFDSEDDAIKTIYAGGIKAGDVVVIRYEGPKGGPGMREMLNPTSAICGMGLDTSVALITDGRFSGATRGASIGHVSPEAASGGNIGLVHEGDIISIDINNYKIELKVSDEELAKRRATWTPNEPKIKTGYLARYAKLVTSADKGAILE
;
A
#
# COMPACT_ATOMS: atom_id res chain seq x y z
N MET A 1 -26.51 8.80 -25.28
CA MET A 1 -25.09 8.46 -24.98
C MET A 1 -24.74 7.15 -25.68
N THR A 2 -23.59 7.05 -26.35
CA THR A 2 -23.21 5.81 -27.00
C THR A 2 -22.36 4.99 -26.01
N TYR A 3 -22.86 3.83 -25.60
CA TYR A 3 -22.14 2.93 -24.69
C TYR A 3 -20.98 2.21 -25.41
N ARG A 4 -19.88 1.97 -24.72
CA ARG A 4 -18.74 1.19 -25.24
C ARG A 4 -19.17 -0.23 -25.59
N SER A 5 -20.05 -0.84 -24.78
CA SER A 5 -20.60 -2.17 -25.01
C SER A 5 -21.39 -2.28 -26.33
N ASN A 6 -21.74 -1.16 -26.98
CA ASN A 6 -22.32 -1.21 -28.32
C ASN A 6 -21.37 -1.81 -29.37
N ASN A 7 -20.05 -1.78 -29.13
CA ASN A 7 -19.06 -2.43 -29.98
C ASN A 7 -19.21 -3.96 -30.04
N ILE A 8 -19.92 -4.57 -29.08
CA ILE A 8 -20.17 -6.02 -29.03
C ILE A 8 -21.64 -6.39 -29.09
N LYS A 9 -22.57 -5.42 -29.12
CA LYS A 9 -24.01 -5.72 -29.08
C LYS A 9 -24.89 -4.94 -30.07
N ALA A 10 -24.38 -3.91 -30.75
CA ALA A 10 -25.16 -3.08 -31.61
C ALA A 10 -24.92 -3.39 -33.11
N GLY A 11 -26.01 -3.53 -33.86
CA GLY A 11 -25.98 -3.82 -35.32
C GLY A 11 -25.99 -5.31 -35.64
N VAL A 12 -26.34 -5.63 -36.89
CA VAL A 12 -26.46 -7.03 -37.37
C VAL A 12 -25.10 -7.72 -37.40
N GLU A 13 -24.01 -6.97 -37.61
CA GLU A 13 -22.63 -7.49 -37.63
C GLU A 13 -22.18 -8.01 -36.25
N ARG A 14 -22.88 -7.63 -35.20
CA ARG A 14 -22.59 -8.04 -33.79
C ARG A 14 -23.47 -9.20 -33.31
N THR A 15 -24.35 -9.73 -34.16
CA THR A 15 -25.19 -10.90 -33.80
C THR A 15 -24.39 -12.12 -33.34
N PRO A 16 -23.19 -12.44 -33.89
CA PRO A 16 -22.35 -13.51 -33.33
C PRO A 16 -21.90 -13.24 -31.88
N ASN A 17 -21.53 -12.01 -31.58
CA ASN A 17 -21.16 -11.59 -30.21
C ASN A 17 -22.37 -11.67 -29.25
N VAL A 18 -23.54 -11.19 -29.71
CA VAL A 18 -24.79 -11.23 -28.94
C VAL A 18 -25.21 -12.68 -28.66
N SER A 19 -24.98 -13.61 -29.59
CA SER A 19 -25.22 -15.05 -29.38
C SER A 19 -24.44 -15.60 -28.18
N LEU A 20 -23.18 -15.12 -28.00
CA LEU A 20 -22.35 -15.48 -26.83
C LEU A 20 -22.86 -14.84 -25.55
N LEU A 21 -23.41 -13.63 -25.62
CA LEU A 21 -24.05 -13.01 -24.45
C LEU A 21 -25.30 -13.78 -24.00
N TYR A 22 -26.09 -14.31 -24.94
CA TYR A 22 -27.18 -15.23 -24.60
C TYR A 22 -26.67 -16.54 -23.99
N ALA A 23 -25.52 -17.06 -24.41
CA ALA A 23 -24.91 -18.26 -23.84
C ALA A 23 -24.47 -18.05 -22.36
N LEU A 24 -24.25 -16.79 -21.93
CA LEU A 24 -24.05 -16.42 -20.53
C LEU A 24 -25.36 -16.41 -19.72
N GLY A 25 -26.52 -16.65 -20.34
CA GLY A 25 -27.83 -16.60 -19.70
C GLY A 25 -28.45 -15.21 -19.61
N LEU A 26 -27.88 -14.20 -20.30
CA LEU A 26 -28.44 -12.85 -20.29
C LEU A 26 -29.74 -12.80 -21.12
N THR A 27 -30.72 -12.07 -20.62
CA THR A 27 -31.95 -11.75 -21.36
C THR A 27 -31.72 -10.64 -22.37
N LYS A 28 -32.66 -10.48 -23.30
CA LYS A 28 -32.62 -9.39 -24.28
C LYS A 28 -32.57 -8.01 -23.62
N GLU A 29 -33.30 -7.84 -22.54
CA GLU A 29 -33.38 -6.60 -21.77
C GLU A 29 -32.04 -6.30 -21.05
N GLU A 30 -31.39 -7.32 -20.48
CA GLU A 30 -30.08 -7.20 -19.84
C GLU A 30 -28.99 -6.83 -20.84
N ILE A 31 -29.01 -7.41 -22.04
CA ILE A 31 -28.04 -7.09 -23.11
C ILE A 31 -28.17 -5.64 -23.58
N GLN A 32 -29.39 -5.05 -23.54
CA GLN A 32 -29.62 -3.68 -23.96
C GLN A 32 -29.08 -2.65 -22.93
N ARG A 33 -28.96 -3.02 -21.64
CA ARG A 33 -28.47 -2.15 -20.56
C ARG A 33 -26.96 -1.90 -20.70
N PRO A 34 -26.43 -0.88 -20.01
CA PRO A 34 -24.97 -0.75 -19.82
C PRO A 34 -24.38 -2.00 -19.18
N ILE A 35 -23.27 -2.49 -19.71
CA ILE A 35 -22.58 -3.68 -19.19
C ILE A 35 -21.44 -3.21 -18.28
N ILE A 36 -21.54 -3.57 -16.99
CA ILE A 36 -20.59 -3.16 -15.95
C ILE A 36 -19.69 -4.35 -15.59
N GLY A 37 -18.38 -4.17 -15.73
CA GLY A 37 -17.39 -5.13 -15.25
C GLY A 37 -17.24 -5.05 -13.72
N VAL A 38 -17.41 -6.18 -13.03
CA VAL A 38 -17.14 -6.32 -11.61
C VAL A 38 -15.82 -7.07 -11.46
N VAL A 39 -14.75 -6.34 -11.17
CA VAL A 39 -13.40 -6.90 -11.04
C VAL A 39 -13.23 -7.40 -9.62
N ASN A 40 -13.34 -8.71 -9.43
CA ASN A 40 -13.37 -9.32 -8.10
C ASN A 40 -12.08 -10.06 -7.80
N SER A 41 -11.39 -9.65 -6.73
CA SER A 41 -10.17 -10.29 -6.26
C SER A 41 -10.42 -11.42 -5.24
N PHE A 42 -11.59 -12.01 -5.22
CA PHE A 42 -11.92 -13.14 -4.34
C PHE A 42 -10.84 -14.23 -4.41
N SER A 43 -10.44 -14.74 -3.24
CA SER A 43 -9.48 -15.83 -3.13
C SER A 43 -9.59 -16.50 -1.75
N GLU A 44 -9.63 -17.81 -1.71
CA GLU A 44 -9.67 -18.61 -0.47
C GLU A 44 -8.31 -18.66 0.23
N VAL A 45 -7.21 -18.38 -0.48
CA VAL A 45 -5.84 -18.42 0.07
C VAL A 45 -5.37 -17.09 0.64
N VAL A 46 -6.22 -16.05 0.60
CA VAL A 46 -5.90 -14.71 1.10
C VAL A 46 -6.94 -14.29 2.14
N PRO A 47 -6.59 -14.21 3.43
CA PRO A 47 -7.56 -13.86 4.49
C PRO A 47 -8.30 -12.56 4.24
N GLY A 48 -7.62 -11.57 3.64
CA GLY A 48 -8.22 -10.30 3.22
C GLY A 48 -9.23 -10.40 2.08
N HIS A 49 -9.29 -11.51 1.37
CA HIS A 49 -10.08 -11.70 0.16
C HIS A 49 -11.14 -12.80 0.24
N MET A 50 -11.12 -13.64 1.27
CA MET A 50 -12.01 -14.80 1.41
C MET A 50 -13.51 -14.49 1.47
N HIS A 51 -13.88 -13.22 1.66
CA HIS A 51 -15.27 -12.76 1.75
C HIS A 51 -15.67 -11.85 0.56
N LEU A 52 -14.77 -11.62 -0.40
CA LEU A 52 -15.03 -10.68 -1.51
C LEU A 52 -16.08 -11.19 -2.50
N ASP A 53 -16.39 -12.48 -2.49
CA ASP A 53 -17.55 -13.06 -3.19
C ASP A 53 -18.86 -12.41 -2.74
N LYS A 54 -19.05 -12.22 -1.40
CA LYS A 54 -20.23 -11.56 -0.81
C LYS A 54 -20.26 -10.07 -1.14
N ILE A 55 -19.11 -9.41 -1.12
CA ILE A 55 -18.99 -8.00 -1.54
C ILE A 55 -19.38 -7.85 -3.01
N ALA A 56 -18.83 -8.70 -3.89
CA ALA A 56 -19.14 -8.67 -5.32
C ALA A 56 -20.64 -8.93 -5.58
N GLN A 57 -21.25 -9.86 -4.85
CA GLN A 57 -22.69 -10.11 -4.98
C GLN A 57 -23.51 -8.87 -4.58
N ALA A 58 -23.16 -8.20 -3.49
CA ALA A 58 -23.82 -6.97 -3.05
C ALA A 58 -23.64 -5.82 -4.07
N VAL A 59 -22.44 -5.68 -4.66
CA VAL A 59 -22.17 -4.73 -5.75
C VAL A 59 -23.07 -5.03 -6.96
N LYS A 60 -23.19 -6.30 -7.38
CA LYS A 60 -24.05 -6.70 -8.50
C LYS A 60 -25.52 -6.37 -8.23
N GLU A 61 -26.01 -6.60 -7.01
CA GLU A 61 -27.38 -6.21 -6.60
C GLU A 61 -27.59 -4.70 -6.76
N GLY A 62 -26.61 -3.87 -6.36
CA GLY A 62 -26.65 -2.42 -6.55
C GLY A 62 -26.69 -2.01 -8.02
N ILE A 63 -25.87 -2.65 -8.88
CA ILE A 63 -25.86 -2.39 -10.32
C ILE A 63 -27.21 -2.75 -10.96
N TYR A 64 -27.77 -3.93 -10.64
CA TYR A 64 -29.09 -4.33 -11.14
C TYR A 64 -30.19 -3.36 -10.71
N ALA A 65 -30.20 -2.97 -9.43
CA ALA A 65 -31.16 -2.01 -8.88
C ALA A 65 -31.10 -0.65 -9.59
N ALA A 66 -29.94 -0.26 -10.10
CA ALA A 66 -29.73 0.98 -10.84
C ALA A 66 -29.83 0.82 -12.37
N GLY A 67 -30.28 -0.36 -12.87
CA GLY A 67 -30.58 -0.58 -14.27
C GLY A 67 -29.39 -0.98 -15.16
N GLY A 68 -28.27 -1.40 -14.58
CA GLY A 68 -27.11 -1.96 -15.30
C GLY A 68 -27.13 -3.49 -15.37
N THR A 69 -26.24 -4.06 -16.17
CA THR A 69 -25.97 -5.50 -16.26
C THR A 69 -24.55 -5.78 -15.78
N PRO A 70 -24.37 -6.36 -14.58
CA PRO A 70 -23.05 -6.66 -14.04
C PRO A 70 -22.53 -8.01 -14.55
N LEU A 71 -21.29 -8.01 -15.05
CA LEU A 71 -20.54 -9.22 -15.37
C LEU A 71 -19.24 -9.24 -14.56
N MET A 72 -19.03 -10.29 -13.78
CA MET A 72 -17.88 -10.42 -12.90
C MET A 72 -16.74 -11.16 -13.61
N PHE A 73 -15.51 -10.70 -13.41
CA PHE A 73 -14.29 -11.41 -13.78
C PHE A 73 -13.21 -11.26 -12.69
N PRO A 74 -12.25 -12.20 -12.60
CA PRO A 74 -11.29 -12.24 -11.51
C PRO A 74 -10.13 -11.26 -11.71
N ALA A 75 -9.61 -10.75 -10.59
CA ALA A 75 -8.24 -10.29 -10.46
C ALA A 75 -7.50 -11.17 -9.44
N ILE A 76 -6.19 -11.34 -9.62
CA ILE A 76 -5.38 -12.10 -8.66
C ILE A 76 -5.04 -11.27 -7.43
N ALA A 77 -4.66 -11.95 -6.34
CA ALA A 77 -4.05 -11.35 -5.17
C ALA A 77 -3.03 -12.28 -4.54
N VAL A 78 -1.94 -11.70 -4.03
CA VAL A 78 -0.95 -12.38 -3.18
C VAL A 78 -1.16 -11.89 -1.75
N CYS A 79 -1.13 -12.79 -0.78
CA CYS A 79 -1.14 -12.42 0.64
C CYS A 79 0.28 -12.15 1.09
N ASP A 80 0.63 -10.89 1.34
CA ASP A 80 1.97 -10.50 1.79
C ASP A 80 2.34 -11.17 3.12
N GLY A 81 1.38 -11.29 4.06
CA GLY A 81 1.62 -11.94 5.34
C GLY A 81 2.00 -13.42 5.21
N ILE A 82 1.30 -14.19 4.36
CA ILE A 82 1.63 -15.60 4.11
C ILE A 82 2.94 -15.73 3.30
N ALA A 83 3.21 -14.78 2.40
CA ALA A 83 4.42 -14.78 1.59
C ALA A 83 5.68 -14.28 2.35
N MET A 84 5.51 -13.69 3.54
CA MET A 84 6.60 -13.09 4.32
C MET A 84 7.65 -14.12 4.73
N GLY A 85 8.93 -13.74 4.65
CA GLY A 85 10.04 -14.56 5.13
C GLY A 85 10.46 -15.72 4.21
N HIS A 86 9.90 -15.85 2.99
CA HIS A 86 10.33 -16.86 2.02
C HIS A 86 10.27 -16.34 0.58
N VAL A 87 10.64 -17.18 -0.39
CA VAL A 87 10.73 -16.82 -1.82
C VAL A 87 9.41 -16.25 -2.39
N GLY A 88 8.27 -16.60 -1.83
CA GLY A 88 6.95 -16.10 -2.23
C GLY A 88 6.84 -14.58 -2.15
N MET A 89 7.57 -13.95 -1.23
CA MET A 89 7.51 -12.48 -1.06
C MET A 89 8.05 -11.72 -2.28
N LYS A 90 8.90 -12.33 -3.10
CA LYS A 90 9.37 -11.76 -4.37
C LYS A 90 8.23 -11.62 -5.41
N TYR A 91 7.15 -12.39 -5.26
CA TYR A 91 5.97 -12.33 -6.13
C TYR A 91 4.91 -11.32 -5.66
N SER A 92 5.07 -10.71 -4.49
CA SER A 92 4.13 -9.72 -3.97
C SER A 92 4.09 -8.47 -4.87
N LEU A 93 5.17 -7.67 -4.93
CA LEU A 93 5.16 -6.42 -5.70
C LEU A 93 4.88 -6.65 -7.19
N VAL A 94 5.47 -7.67 -7.77
CA VAL A 94 5.30 -7.97 -9.21
C VAL A 94 3.86 -8.34 -9.58
N SER A 95 3.05 -8.78 -8.60
CA SER A 95 1.63 -9.03 -8.82
C SER A 95 0.82 -7.76 -9.07
N ARG A 96 1.31 -6.58 -8.65
CA ARG A 96 0.68 -5.28 -8.89
C ARG A 96 0.52 -5.02 -10.38
N ASP A 97 1.59 -5.20 -11.14
CA ASP A 97 1.60 -4.98 -12.59
C ASP A 97 0.78 -6.06 -13.31
N LEU A 98 0.86 -7.33 -12.89
CA LEU A 98 -0.01 -8.41 -13.42
C LEU A 98 -1.50 -8.12 -13.21
N VAL A 99 -1.87 -7.58 -12.06
CA VAL A 99 -3.25 -7.16 -11.78
C VAL A 99 -3.68 -6.06 -12.73
N ALA A 100 -2.83 -5.05 -12.95
CA ALA A 100 -3.11 -3.97 -13.88
C ALA A 100 -3.28 -4.48 -15.32
N ASP A 101 -2.32 -5.24 -15.83
CA ASP A 101 -2.28 -5.75 -17.20
C ASP A 101 -3.44 -6.71 -17.50
N SER A 102 -3.71 -7.65 -16.60
CA SER A 102 -4.81 -8.61 -16.80
C SER A 102 -6.18 -7.93 -16.74
N THR A 103 -6.36 -6.94 -15.87
CA THR A 103 -7.60 -6.15 -15.78
C THR A 103 -7.81 -5.33 -17.05
N GLU A 104 -6.77 -4.68 -17.56
CA GLU A 104 -6.80 -3.96 -18.82
C GLU A 104 -7.20 -4.87 -19.98
N ALA A 105 -6.53 -6.03 -20.12
CA ALA A 105 -6.83 -7.00 -21.19
C ALA A 105 -8.30 -7.44 -21.17
N MET A 106 -8.84 -7.76 -19.99
CA MET A 106 -10.24 -8.15 -19.83
C MET A 106 -11.21 -7.00 -20.15
N ALA A 107 -10.93 -5.81 -19.63
CA ALA A 107 -11.83 -4.67 -19.81
C ALA A 107 -11.90 -4.17 -21.26
N ILE A 108 -10.77 -4.16 -21.97
CA ILE A 108 -10.71 -3.76 -23.38
C ILE A 108 -11.34 -4.82 -24.28
N ALA A 109 -11.03 -6.11 -24.06
CA ALA A 109 -11.57 -7.19 -24.89
C ALA A 109 -13.11 -7.31 -24.79
N HIS A 110 -13.68 -7.05 -23.63
CA HIS A 110 -15.12 -7.22 -23.37
C HIS A 110 -15.92 -5.91 -23.38
N GLN A 111 -15.27 -4.77 -23.65
CA GLN A 111 -15.88 -3.47 -23.91
C GLN A 111 -16.88 -3.01 -22.83
N PHE A 112 -16.53 -3.14 -21.55
CA PHE A 112 -17.36 -2.67 -20.45
C PHE A 112 -17.59 -1.14 -20.48
N ASP A 113 -18.79 -0.72 -20.07
CA ASP A 113 -19.18 0.69 -19.99
C ASP A 113 -18.68 1.37 -18.72
N GLY A 114 -18.45 0.58 -17.67
CA GLY A 114 -17.88 1.02 -16.40
C GLY A 114 -17.35 -0.18 -15.61
N LEU A 115 -16.56 0.09 -14.57
CA LEU A 115 -15.92 -0.93 -13.74
C LEU A 115 -16.15 -0.66 -12.26
N VAL A 116 -16.49 -1.71 -11.50
CA VAL A 116 -16.39 -1.71 -10.05
C VAL A 116 -15.20 -2.59 -9.66
N MET A 117 -14.20 -1.98 -9.04
CA MET A 117 -12.99 -2.64 -8.60
C MET A 117 -13.14 -3.10 -7.15
N ILE A 118 -12.92 -4.39 -6.87
CA ILE A 118 -13.08 -5.00 -5.54
C ILE A 118 -11.74 -5.56 -5.06
N PRO A 119 -10.81 -4.68 -4.62
CA PRO A 119 -9.54 -5.09 -4.02
C PRO A 119 -9.65 -5.26 -2.51
N ASN A 120 -8.54 -5.70 -1.87
CA ASN A 120 -8.36 -5.50 -0.42
C ASN A 120 -6.90 -5.57 0.05
N CYS A 121 -6.00 -6.30 -0.62
CA CYS A 121 -4.61 -6.50 -0.18
C CYS A 121 -3.62 -5.53 -0.82
N ASP A 122 -2.40 -5.54 -0.29
CA ASP A 122 -1.31 -4.60 -0.43
C ASP A 122 -0.99 -4.19 -1.87
N LYS A 123 -0.91 -5.14 -2.80
CA LYS A 123 -0.51 -4.90 -4.19
C LYS A 123 -1.69 -4.93 -5.15
N ASN A 124 -2.79 -5.53 -4.69
CA ASN A 124 -4.01 -5.62 -5.47
C ASN A 124 -4.74 -4.26 -5.54
N VAL A 125 -4.77 -3.49 -4.43
CA VAL A 125 -5.36 -2.12 -4.43
C VAL A 125 -4.64 -1.21 -5.42
N PRO A 126 -3.30 -1.01 -5.33
CA PRO A 126 -2.61 -0.14 -6.29
C PRO A 126 -2.63 -0.71 -7.72
N GLY A 127 -2.58 -2.02 -7.92
CA GLY A 127 -2.69 -2.62 -9.26
C GLY A 127 -4.01 -2.30 -9.95
N LEU A 128 -5.13 -2.38 -9.23
CA LEU A 128 -6.44 -2.00 -9.79
C LEU A 128 -6.57 -0.48 -9.97
N LEU A 129 -5.93 0.36 -9.12
CA LEU A 129 -5.88 1.81 -9.34
C LEU A 129 -5.08 2.16 -10.59
N MET A 130 -3.95 1.47 -10.84
CA MET A 130 -3.19 1.59 -12.08
C MET A 130 -4.05 1.20 -13.30
N ALA A 131 -4.76 0.06 -13.23
CA ALA A 131 -5.67 -0.36 -14.30
C ALA A 131 -6.78 0.67 -14.57
N ALA A 132 -7.42 1.20 -13.52
CA ALA A 132 -8.46 2.21 -13.66
C ALA A 132 -7.93 3.50 -14.34
N ALA A 133 -6.76 3.97 -13.92
CA ALA A 133 -6.10 5.14 -14.49
C ALA A 133 -5.74 4.93 -15.96
N ARG A 134 -5.15 3.76 -16.31
CA ARG A 134 -4.74 3.39 -17.66
C ARG A 134 -5.94 3.26 -18.61
N LEU A 135 -6.98 2.55 -18.20
CA LEU A 135 -8.21 2.32 -18.96
C LEU A 135 -9.03 3.60 -19.18
N ASN A 136 -9.06 4.46 -18.19
CA ASN A 136 -9.81 5.73 -18.20
C ASN A 136 -11.26 5.59 -18.67
N ILE A 137 -11.96 4.56 -18.21
CA ILE A 137 -13.40 4.38 -18.32
C ILE A 137 -14.03 4.56 -16.95
N PRO A 138 -15.31 4.96 -16.80
CA PRO A 138 -15.93 5.16 -15.51
C PRO A 138 -15.63 4.01 -14.55
N ALA A 139 -15.06 4.31 -13.39
CA ALA A 139 -14.66 3.30 -12.41
C ALA A 139 -14.85 3.79 -10.98
N ILE A 140 -15.15 2.86 -10.07
CA ILE A 140 -15.27 3.11 -8.63
C ILE A 140 -14.75 1.90 -7.86
N PHE A 141 -14.25 2.15 -6.64
CA PHE A 141 -13.65 1.14 -5.78
C PHE A 141 -14.56 0.78 -4.61
N CYS A 142 -14.58 -0.51 -4.27
CA CYS A 142 -15.21 -1.05 -3.08
C CYS A 142 -14.28 -2.10 -2.44
N ALA A 143 -13.44 -1.69 -1.50
CA ALA A 143 -12.54 -2.60 -0.80
C ALA A 143 -13.29 -3.57 0.12
N GLY A 144 -12.65 -4.69 0.45
CA GLY A 144 -13.20 -5.66 1.40
C GLY A 144 -13.25 -5.18 2.85
N GLY A 145 -12.42 -4.19 3.21
CA GLY A 145 -12.31 -3.64 4.56
C GLY A 145 -11.28 -4.35 5.45
N PRO A 146 -10.86 -3.71 6.56
CA PRO A 146 -9.93 -4.27 7.53
C PRO A 146 -10.58 -5.37 8.39
N MET A 147 -9.75 -6.31 8.86
CA MET A 147 -10.15 -7.22 9.94
C MET A 147 -10.25 -6.47 11.27
N LEU A 148 -10.91 -7.09 12.25
CA LEU A 148 -10.94 -6.62 13.63
C LEU A 148 -9.57 -6.81 14.29
N ALA A 149 -9.27 -6.04 15.33
CA ALA A 149 -8.13 -6.31 16.18
C ALA A 149 -8.31 -7.63 16.93
N GLY A 150 -7.22 -8.37 17.10
CA GLY A 150 -7.21 -9.57 17.94
C GLY A 150 -7.24 -9.23 19.43
N HIS A 151 -7.55 -10.24 20.25
CA HIS A 151 -7.51 -10.13 21.71
C HIS A 151 -6.81 -11.36 22.28
N LEU A 152 -5.72 -11.13 23.01
CA LEU A 152 -5.03 -12.17 23.75
C LEU A 152 -5.86 -12.63 24.96
N LYS A 153 -5.54 -13.78 25.53
CA LYS A 153 -6.24 -14.34 26.71
C LYS A 153 -6.20 -13.41 27.93
N ASP A 154 -5.20 -12.53 28.02
CA ASP A 154 -5.10 -11.51 29.07
C ASP A 154 -5.91 -10.22 28.78
N GLY A 155 -6.62 -10.16 27.65
CA GLY A 155 -7.45 -9.04 27.23
C GLY A 155 -6.71 -7.95 26.44
N ARG A 156 -5.39 -8.03 26.28
CA ARG A 156 -4.65 -7.08 25.43
C ARG A 156 -5.06 -7.22 23.97
N ARG A 157 -5.23 -6.09 23.29
CA ARG A 157 -5.48 -6.06 21.86
C ARG A 157 -4.20 -6.39 21.09
N THR A 158 -4.34 -7.08 19.98
CA THR A 158 -3.21 -7.52 19.17
C THR A 158 -3.51 -7.48 17.68
N CYS A 159 -2.48 -7.72 16.87
CA CYS A 159 -2.54 -7.76 15.41
C CYS A 159 -1.35 -8.56 14.86
N LEU A 160 -1.32 -8.77 13.54
CA LEU A 160 -0.29 -9.54 12.88
C LEU A 160 1.15 -9.06 13.17
N SER A 161 1.40 -7.72 13.26
CA SER A 161 2.75 -7.23 13.58
C SER A 161 3.23 -7.67 14.97
N HIS A 162 2.34 -7.67 15.95
CA HIS A 162 2.66 -8.14 17.30
C HIS A 162 2.99 -9.64 17.32
N MET A 163 2.38 -10.46 16.43
CA MET A 163 2.77 -11.85 16.27
C MET A 163 4.21 -11.99 15.77
N PHE A 164 4.63 -11.18 14.80
CA PHE A 164 6.01 -11.18 14.34
C PHE A 164 6.99 -10.70 15.44
N GLU A 165 6.62 -9.70 16.23
CA GLU A 165 7.41 -9.26 17.39
C GLU A 165 7.48 -10.34 18.48
N ALA A 166 6.39 -11.10 18.70
CA ALA A 166 6.35 -12.22 19.65
C ALA A 166 7.35 -13.31 19.31
N VAL A 167 7.60 -13.59 18.01
CA VAL A 167 8.65 -14.51 17.57
C VAL A 167 10.04 -14.00 18.00
N GLY A 168 10.31 -12.71 17.85
CA GLY A 168 11.55 -12.07 18.32
C GLY A 168 11.69 -12.17 19.85
N ALA A 169 10.61 -11.91 20.58
CA ALA A 169 10.58 -12.03 22.04
C ALA A 169 10.81 -13.49 22.53
N TYR A 170 10.29 -14.48 21.80
CA TYR A 170 10.53 -15.90 22.08
C TYR A 170 12.02 -16.23 21.93
N HIS A 171 12.67 -15.84 20.83
CA HIS A 171 14.11 -16.04 20.63
C HIS A 171 14.97 -15.32 21.68
N ALA A 172 14.49 -14.19 22.20
CA ALA A 172 15.14 -13.47 23.29
C ALA A 172 14.85 -14.06 24.69
N GLY A 173 14.08 -15.15 24.81
CA GLY A 173 13.70 -15.77 26.08
C GLY A 173 12.72 -14.93 26.92
N LYS A 174 12.03 -13.95 26.33
CA LYS A 174 11.05 -13.07 26.99
C LYS A 174 9.60 -13.60 26.91
N LEU A 175 9.37 -14.57 26.05
CA LEU A 175 8.08 -15.21 25.84
C LEU A 175 8.28 -16.73 25.74
N ASP A 176 7.34 -17.50 26.32
CA ASP A 176 7.33 -18.97 26.21
C ASP A 176 6.44 -19.47 25.06
N GLU A 177 6.40 -20.78 24.82
CA GLU A 177 5.57 -21.40 23.78
C GLU A 177 4.08 -21.08 23.97
N ALA A 178 3.58 -21.12 25.20
CA ALA A 178 2.16 -20.84 25.47
C ALA A 178 1.77 -19.40 25.12
N GLY A 179 2.71 -18.46 25.32
CA GLY A 179 2.55 -17.07 24.88
C GLY A 179 2.55 -16.94 23.37
N VAL A 180 3.43 -17.67 22.65
CA VAL A 180 3.45 -17.69 21.18
C VAL A 180 2.14 -18.27 20.63
N ASP A 181 1.64 -19.36 21.23
CA ASP A 181 0.37 -19.99 20.82
C ASP A 181 -0.80 -19.02 20.98
N ASP A 182 -0.85 -18.26 22.08
CA ASP A 182 -1.89 -17.26 22.30
C ASP A 182 -1.92 -16.19 21.17
N TYR A 183 -0.75 -15.66 20.78
CA TYR A 183 -0.66 -14.76 19.61
C TYR A 183 -1.08 -15.45 18.32
N THR A 184 -0.64 -16.69 18.10
CA THR A 184 -0.91 -17.46 16.87
C THR A 184 -2.41 -17.63 16.64
N GLU A 185 -3.15 -17.96 17.69
CA GLU A 185 -4.59 -18.22 17.62
C GLU A 185 -5.42 -16.93 17.53
N ASN A 186 -4.94 -15.81 18.11
CA ASN A 186 -5.77 -14.66 18.39
C ASN A 186 -5.39 -13.37 17.66
N ALA A 187 -4.23 -13.30 16.98
CA ALA A 187 -3.77 -12.06 16.33
C ALA A 187 -4.61 -11.66 15.10
N CYS A 188 -5.25 -12.62 14.42
CA CYS A 188 -6.02 -12.40 13.20
C CYS A 188 -7.42 -13.01 13.31
N PRO A 189 -8.38 -12.34 13.98
CA PRO A 189 -9.64 -12.97 14.41
C PRO A 189 -10.73 -13.03 13.34
N SER A 190 -10.59 -12.36 12.21
CA SER A 190 -11.64 -12.27 11.18
C SER A 190 -11.10 -12.17 9.77
N CYS A 191 -11.98 -12.28 8.76
CA CYS A 191 -11.66 -11.88 7.40
C CYS A 191 -11.36 -10.36 7.33
N GLY A 192 -10.71 -9.94 6.28
CA GLY A 192 -10.33 -8.54 6.05
C GLY A 192 -8.83 -8.36 5.84
N SER A 193 -8.41 -7.20 5.40
CA SER A 193 -7.02 -6.77 5.42
C SER A 193 -6.51 -6.64 6.87
N CYS A 194 -5.21 -6.43 7.07
CA CYS A 194 -4.66 -6.29 8.42
C CYS A 194 -5.42 -5.24 9.25
N SER A 195 -5.44 -5.38 10.58
CA SER A 195 -6.15 -4.44 11.48
C SER A 195 -5.42 -3.13 11.76
N GLY A 196 -4.11 -3.02 11.42
CA GLY A 196 -3.31 -1.80 11.59
C GLY A 196 -3.21 -0.96 10.31
N MET A 197 -2.53 0.21 10.40
CA MET A 197 -2.26 1.10 9.27
C MET A 197 -1.03 0.59 8.50
N TYR A 198 -1.19 -0.59 7.89
CA TYR A 198 -0.21 -1.22 7.02
C TYR A 198 -0.54 -0.91 5.55
N THR A 199 0.16 -1.52 4.60
CA THR A 199 0.07 -1.12 3.19
C THR A 199 -1.35 -1.24 2.61
N ALA A 200 -2.06 -2.35 2.87
CA ALA A 200 -3.43 -2.55 2.38
C ALA A 200 -4.38 -1.43 2.83
N ASN A 201 -4.40 -1.15 4.13
CA ASN A 201 -5.27 -0.12 4.70
C ASN A 201 -4.83 1.29 4.30
N SER A 202 -3.52 1.54 4.21
CA SER A 202 -2.99 2.80 3.66
C SER A 202 -3.55 3.04 2.26
N MET A 203 -3.41 2.10 1.34
CA MET A 203 -3.90 2.26 -0.03
C MET A 203 -5.42 2.33 -0.11
N ASN A 204 -6.16 1.59 0.73
CA ASN A 204 -7.63 1.69 0.79
C ASN A 204 -8.10 3.07 1.31
N CYS A 205 -7.41 3.65 2.31
CA CYS A 205 -7.67 5.00 2.79
C CYS A 205 -7.31 6.07 1.74
N LEU A 206 -6.16 5.90 1.06
CA LEU A 206 -5.76 6.82 0.00
C LEU A 206 -6.66 6.73 -1.24
N THR A 207 -7.31 5.59 -1.49
CA THR A 207 -8.37 5.48 -2.51
C THR A 207 -9.55 6.42 -2.21
N GLU A 208 -9.92 6.59 -0.92
CA GLU A 208 -10.91 7.61 -0.51
C GLU A 208 -10.36 9.03 -0.69
N ALA A 209 -9.11 9.27 -0.30
CA ALA A 209 -8.49 10.59 -0.35
C ALA A 209 -8.31 11.09 -1.79
N ILE A 210 -7.94 10.22 -2.74
CA ILE A 210 -7.89 10.51 -4.18
C ILE A 210 -9.31 10.83 -4.71
N GLY A 211 -10.35 10.24 -4.10
CA GLY A 211 -11.73 10.40 -4.51
C GLY A 211 -12.30 9.25 -5.36
N MET A 212 -11.63 8.09 -5.41
CA MET A 212 -12.02 6.94 -6.26
C MET A 212 -13.01 5.98 -5.59
N SER A 213 -13.45 6.26 -4.35
CA SER A 213 -14.39 5.41 -3.62
C SER A 213 -15.38 6.22 -2.79
N LEU A 214 -16.36 5.53 -2.20
CA LEU A 214 -17.29 6.12 -1.25
C LEU A 214 -16.66 6.17 0.15
N ARG A 215 -17.22 7.04 1.03
CA ARG A 215 -16.84 7.15 2.44
C ARG A 215 -16.88 5.80 3.15
N GLY A 216 -15.84 5.49 3.91
CA GLY A 216 -15.72 4.27 4.69
C GLY A 216 -15.12 3.10 3.91
N ASN A 217 -14.68 3.33 2.67
CA ASN A 217 -14.01 2.30 1.86
C ASN A 217 -12.79 1.72 2.59
N GLY A 218 -11.94 2.57 3.17
CA GLY A 218 -10.72 2.14 3.84
C GLY A 218 -10.91 1.70 5.29
N THR A 219 -12.03 2.07 5.95
CA THR A 219 -12.12 1.97 7.41
C THR A 219 -13.23 1.05 7.94
N ILE A 220 -14.38 0.93 7.27
CA ILE A 220 -15.45 0.04 7.74
C ILE A 220 -14.92 -1.39 7.85
N PRO A 221 -14.95 -2.05 9.02
CA PRO A 221 -14.47 -3.42 9.17
C PRO A 221 -15.19 -4.41 8.25
N ALA A 222 -14.44 -5.39 7.76
CA ALA A 222 -14.92 -6.42 6.83
C ALA A 222 -16.16 -7.18 7.32
N PRO A 223 -16.26 -7.61 8.61
CA PRO A 223 -17.41 -8.38 9.08
C PRO A 223 -18.67 -7.54 9.34
N TYR A 224 -18.60 -6.22 9.24
CA TYR A 224 -19.75 -5.36 9.56
C TYR A 224 -20.78 -5.30 8.43
N SER A 225 -22.06 -5.33 8.78
CA SER A 225 -23.16 -5.17 7.81
C SER A 225 -23.09 -3.83 7.04
N ALA A 226 -22.43 -2.82 7.61
CA ALA A 226 -22.16 -1.55 6.95
C ALA A 226 -21.31 -1.73 5.68
N ARG A 227 -20.40 -2.71 5.65
CA ARG A 227 -19.58 -3.06 4.47
C ARG A 227 -20.46 -3.53 3.31
N ILE A 228 -21.46 -4.37 3.58
CA ILE A 228 -22.42 -4.85 2.56
C ILE A 228 -23.28 -3.69 2.03
N ARG A 229 -23.73 -2.78 2.91
CA ARG A 229 -24.46 -1.58 2.46
C ARG A 229 -23.60 -0.69 1.56
N LEU A 230 -22.34 -0.49 1.93
CA LEU A 230 -21.39 0.26 1.10
C LEU A 230 -21.24 -0.38 -0.29
N ALA A 231 -21.11 -1.70 -0.37
CA ALA A 231 -20.98 -2.44 -1.61
C ALA A 231 -22.21 -2.22 -2.53
N LYS A 232 -23.42 -2.30 -1.98
CA LYS A 232 -24.65 -2.00 -2.76
C LYS A 232 -24.68 -0.56 -3.28
N LEU A 233 -24.35 0.40 -2.41
CA LEU A 233 -24.28 1.82 -2.80
C LEU A 233 -23.23 2.07 -3.87
N THR A 234 -22.07 1.39 -3.80
CA THR A 234 -21.03 1.48 -4.84
C THR A 234 -21.53 0.93 -6.17
N GLY A 235 -22.27 -0.20 -6.14
CA GLY A 235 -22.90 -0.76 -7.35
C GLY A 235 -23.95 0.18 -7.98
N MET A 236 -24.70 0.91 -7.17
CA MET A 236 -25.61 1.94 -7.68
C MET A 236 -24.84 3.13 -8.26
N LYS A 237 -23.77 3.54 -7.59
CA LYS A 237 -22.99 4.74 -7.94
C LYS A 237 -22.27 4.63 -9.27
N ILE A 238 -21.77 3.45 -9.65
CA ILE A 238 -21.11 3.27 -10.96
C ILE A 238 -22.04 3.64 -12.11
N MET A 239 -23.34 3.40 -11.98
CA MET A 239 -24.31 3.74 -13.03
C MET A 239 -24.41 5.26 -13.26
N GLU A 240 -24.36 6.04 -12.18
CA GLU A 240 -24.31 7.51 -12.28
C GLU A 240 -23.01 7.99 -12.94
N LEU A 241 -21.86 7.35 -12.62
CA LEU A 241 -20.58 7.69 -13.23
C LEU A 241 -20.58 7.40 -14.74
N VAL A 242 -21.16 6.28 -15.15
CA VAL A 242 -21.34 5.94 -16.59
C VAL A 242 -22.24 6.96 -17.28
N GLU A 243 -23.37 7.31 -16.67
CA GLU A 243 -24.31 8.29 -17.23
C GLU A 243 -23.67 9.68 -17.38
N LYS A 244 -22.93 10.15 -16.35
CA LYS A 244 -22.25 11.44 -16.35
C LYS A 244 -20.90 11.42 -17.07
N ASN A 245 -20.43 10.24 -17.48
CA ASN A 245 -19.11 10.00 -18.09
C ASN A 245 -17.94 10.56 -17.22
N ILE A 246 -18.03 10.39 -15.90
CA ILE A 246 -16.94 10.74 -14.97
C ILE A 246 -15.93 9.59 -14.96
N ARG A 247 -14.69 9.89 -15.33
CA ARG A 247 -13.63 8.90 -15.55
C ARG A 247 -12.52 9.03 -14.51
N PRO A 248 -11.69 7.99 -14.32
CA PRO A 248 -10.57 8.04 -13.37
C PRO A 248 -9.64 9.24 -13.55
N ARG A 249 -9.27 9.62 -14.76
CA ARG A 249 -8.36 10.77 -15.00
C ARG A 249 -9.01 12.13 -14.78
N ASP A 250 -10.35 12.21 -14.69
CA ASP A 250 -11.04 13.43 -14.25
C ASP A 250 -10.89 13.61 -12.73
N ILE A 251 -10.66 12.53 -11.99
CA ILE A 251 -10.51 12.47 -10.53
C ILE A 251 -9.04 12.44 -10.13
N MET A 252 -8.23 11.56 -10.76
CA MET A 252 -6.82 11.32 -10.46
C MET A 252 -5.92 12.42 -11.04
N THR A 253 -6.14 13.66 -10.60
CA THR A 253 -5.34 14.83 -11.00
C THR A 253 -4.10 14.98 -10.10
N ALA A 254 -3.14 15.81 -10.48
CA ALA A 254 -1.98 16.13 -9.64
C ALA A 254 -2.41 16.63 -8.24
N GLN A 255 -3.45 17.46 -8.17
CA GLN A 255 -3.99 17.96 -6.90
C GLN A 255 -4.64 16.84 -6.07
N ALA A 256 -5.28 15.85 -6.70
CA ALA A 256 -5.84 14.69 -6.00
C ALA A 256 -4.72 13.81 -5.39
N PHE A 257 -3.60 13.66 -6.07
CA PHE A 257 -2.42 12.99 -5.50
C PHE A 257 -1.80 13.80 -4.35
N ASN A 258 -1.72 15.13 -4.46
CA ASN A 258 -1.28 16.00 -3.35
C ASN A 258 -2.20 15.85 -2.12
N ASN A 259 -3.52 15.75 -2.33
CA ASN A 259 -4.47 15.46 -1.25
C ASN A 259 -4.23 14.09 -0.64
N ALA A 260 -3.96 13.07 -1.46
CA ALA A 260 -3.65 11.74 -0.99
C ALA A 260 -2.36 11.73 -0.15
N GLU A 261 -1.30 12.40 -0.60
CA GLU A 261 -0.06 12.54 0.16
C GLU A 261 -0.28 13.29 1.49
N ALA A 262 -1.12 14.34 1.51
CA ALA A 262 -1.45 15.03 2.76
C ALA A 262 -2.20 14.10 3.75
N VAL A 263 -3.14 13.30 3.26
CA VAL A 263 -3.84 12.29 4.08
C VAL A 263 -2.89 11.19 4.54
N ASP A 264 -1.97 10.76 3.68
CA ASP A 264 -0.90 9.80 3.98
C ASP A 264 -0.04 10.28 5.17
N MET A 265 0.41 11.55 5.12
CA MET A 265 1.18 12.19 6.18
C MET A 265 0.40 12.29 7.49
N ALA A 266 -0.89 12.66 7.41
CA ALA A 266 -1.75 12.81 8.58
C ALA A 266 -2.08 11.49 9.27
N LEU A 267 -2.31 10.43 8.51
CA LEU A 267 -2.58 9.07 9.01
C LEU A 267 -1.32 8.34 9.48
N GLY A 268 -0.13 8.72 8.99
CA GLY A 268 1.10 7.96 9.21
C GLY A 268 1.04 6.59 8.54
N CYS A 269 0.78 6.57 7.24
CA CYS A 269 0.62 5.37 6.44
C CYS A 269 1.91 4.54 6.29
N SER A 270 1.86 3.51 5.48
CA SER A 270 3.01 2.67 5.13
C SER A 270 3.97 3.37 4.18
N THR A 271 5.28 3.17 4.33
CA THR A 271 6.29 3.63 3.36
C THR A 271 6.04 3.13 1.93
N ASN A 272 5.32 2.03 1.77
CA ASN A 272 4.94 1.49 0.46
C ASN A 272 4.05 2.46 -0.36
N THR A 273 3.37 3.42 0.27
CA THR A 273 2.61 4.46 -0.44
C THR A 273 3.51 5.30 -1.34
N MET A 274 4.76 5.56 -0.89
CA MET A 274 5.78 6.27 -1.67
C MET A 274 6.30 5.49 -2.89
N LEU A 275 5.94 4.21 -3.01
CA LEU A 275 6.16 3.41 -4.20
C LEU A 275 4.89 3.32 -5.06
N HIS A 276 3.72 3.21 -4.42
CA HIS A 276 2.47 2.95 -5.13
C HIS A 276 1.82 4.21 -5.70
N LEU A 277 1.86 5.35 -4.99
CA LEU A 277 1.32 6.60 -5.51
C LEU A 277 2.02 7.06 -6.80
N PRO A 278 3.38 7.05 -6.90
CA PRO A 278 4.06 7.33 -8.16
C PRO A 278 3.67 6.38 -9.29
N ALA A 279 3.52 5.08 -9.02
CA ALA A 279 3.10 4.11 -10.03
C ALA A 279 1.68 4.36 -10.55
N ILE A 280 0.74 4.71 -9.66
CA ILE A 280 -0.65 5.03 -10.04
C ILE A 280 -0.69 6.35 -10.81
N ALA A 281 0.06 7.36 -10.36
CA ALA A 281 0.15 8.65 -11.01
C ALA A 281 0.72 8.54 -12.43
N HIS A 282 1.76 7.72 -12.62
CA HIS A 282 2.31 7.42 -13.95
C HIS A 282 1.23 6.93 -14.90
N GLU A 283 0.38 5.98 -14.49
CA GLU A 283 -0.73 5.47 -15.30
C GLU A 283 -1.83 6.52 -15.54
N ALA A 284 -1.97 7.48 -14.65
CA ALA A 284 -2.88 8.61 -14.82
C ALA A 284 -2.31 9.70 -15.75
N GLY A 285 -1.03 9.62 -16.14
CA GLY A 285 -0.32 10.65 -16.86
C GLY A 285 0.08 11.84 -15.99
N VAL A 286 0.25 11.62 -14.68
CA VAL A 286 0.67 12.62 -13.69
C VAL A 286 2.06 12.27 -13.17
N GLU A 287 2.96 13.23 -13.14
CA GLU A 287 4.30 13.07 -12.59
C GLU A 287 4.29 13.40 -11.09
N ILE A 288 4.77 12.47 -10.26
CA ILE A 288 5.02 12.67 -8.83
C ILE A 288 6.50 12.45 -8.56
N ASN A 289 7.11 13.40 -7.86
CA ASN A 289 8.50 13.31 -7.43
C ASN A 289 8.55 13.03 -5.92
N LEU A 290 9.31 12.01 -5.50
CA LEU A 290 9.51 11.67 -4.09
C LEU A 290 9.97 12.86 -3.22
N SER A 291 10.72 13.81 -3.79
CA SER A 291 11.15 15.01 -3.06
C SER A 291 9.96 15.90 -2.65
N HIS A 292 8.87 15.89 -3.42
CA HIS A 292 7.66 16.65 -3.11
C HIS A 292 6.95 16.13 -1.85
N ALA A 293 7.09 14.84 -1.55
CA ALA A 293 6.54 14.25 -0.33
C ALA A 293 7.06 14.94 0.95
N ASN A 294 8.33 15.39 0.96
CA ASN A 294 8.86 16.15 2.11
C ASN A 294 8.20 17.53 2.24
N GLU A 295 7.93 18.23 1.14
CA GLU A 295 7.24 19.53 1.17
C GLU A 295 5.82 19.39 1.74
N ILE A 296 5.13 18.31 1.36
CA ILE A 296 3.81 17.99 1.92
C ILE A 296 3.95 17.58 3.39
N SER A 297 4.93 16.74 3.74
CA SER A 297 5.19 16.31 5.11
C SER A 297 5.47 17.49 6.06
N GLU A 298 6.26 18.48 5.63
CA GLU A 298 6.59 19.66 6.45
C GLU A 298 5.37 20.51 6.82
N ARG A 299 4.38 20.61 5.93
CA ARG A 299 3.16 21.41 6.16
C ARG A 299 1.99 20.63 6.73
N THR A 300 2.05 19.28 6.69
CA THR A 300 0.93 18.41 7.09
C THR A 300 1.23 17.72 8.40
N PRO A 301 0.53 18.05 9.49
CA PRO A 301 0.77 17.40 10.77
C PRO A 301 0.31 15.95 10.80
N ASN A 302 0.97 15.12 11.62
CA ASN A 302 0.52 13.77 11.89
C ASN A 302 -0.61 13.78 12.94
N LEU A 303 -1.77 13.26 12.55
CA LEU A 303 -3.00 13.32 13.36
C LEU A 303 -3.38 11.97 13.97
N CYS A 304 -2.80 10.86 13.50
CA CYS A 304 -3.18 9.52 13.94
C CYS A 304 -1.96 8.67 14.26
N HIS A 305 -2.04 7.90 15.35
CA HIS A 305 -1.07 6.89 15.73
C HIS A 305 -1.73 5.52 15.80
N LEU A 306 -1.99 4.93 14.63
CA LEU A 306 -2.48 3.56 14.54
C LEU A 306 -1.31 2.56 14.56
N ALA A 307 -1.57 1.31 14.94
CA ALA A 307 -0.57 0.25 14.89
C ALA A 307 0.14 0.22 13.51
N PRO A 308 1.49 0.17 13.46
CA PRO A 308 2.45 -0.10 14.52
C PRO A 308 2.94 1.15 15.28
N ALA A 309 2.49 2.36 14.96
CA ALA A 309 2.93 3.61 15.61
C ALA A 309 2.26 3.83 16.99
N GLY A 310 1.17 3.13 17.28
CA GLY A 310 0.42 3.17 18.54
C GLY A 310 -0.46 1.96 18.72
N ASP A 311 -1.30 1.98 19.77
CA ASP A 311 -2.14 0.85 20.20
C ASP A 311 -3.59 0.94 19.68
N THR A 312 -3.84 1.79 18.68
CA THR A 312 -5.15 1.94 18.03
C THR A 312 -5.17 1.25 16.68
N PHE A 313 -6.36 0.83 16.24
CA PHE A 313 -6.55 0.01 15.06
C PHE A 313 -7.54 0.63 14.07
N MET A 314 -7.69 0.04 12.90
CA MET A 314 -8.57 0.57 11.85
C MET A 314 -10.03 0.70 12.26
N GLU A 315 -10.53 -0.22 13.09
CA GLU A 315 -11.90 -0.13 13.64
C GLU A 315 -12.09 1.07 14.57
N ASP A 316 -11.02 1.52 15.25
CA ASP A 316 -11.05 2.72 16.08
C ASP A 316 -11.11 3.97 15.20
N LEU A 317 -10.32 3.99 14.12
CA LEU A 317 -10.37 5.07 13.12
C LEU A 317 -11.77 5.18 12.49
N ASP A 318 -12.40 4.05 12.13
CA ASP A 318 -13.77 4.06 11.60
C ASP A 318 -14.75 4.71 12.58
N ARG A 319 -14.71 4.31 13.85
CA ARG A 319 -15.57 4.88 14.92
C ARG A 319 -15.28 6.35 15.17
N ALA A 320 -14.03 6.78 15.03
CA ALA A 320 -13.64 8.19 15.18
C ALA A 320 -14.10 9.09 14.00
N GLY A 321 -14.61 8.50 12.91
CA GLY A 321 -15.13 9.24 11.76
C GLY A 321 -14.46 8.95 10.43
N GLY A 322 -13.42 8.09 10.45
CA GLY A 322 -12.73 7.59 9.27
C GLY A 322 -11.91 8.63 8.52
N VAL A 323 -11.57 8.31 7.28
CA VAL A 323 -10.72 9.15 6.42
C VAL A 323 -11.33 10.53 6.20
N TYR A 324 -12.65 10.62 6.02
CA TYR A 324 -13.31 11.91 5.79
C TYR A 324 -13.24 12.85 7.02
N ALA A 325 -13.18 12.31 8.24
CA ALA A 325 -12.92 13.13 9.43
C ALA A 325 -11.50 13.70 9.44
N VAL A 326 -10.51 12.90 9.03
CA VAL A 326 -9.13 13.36 8.86
C VAL A 326 -9.04 14.42 7.76
N MET A 327 -9.67 14.20 6.61
CA MET A 327 -9.72 15.19 5.53
C MET A 327 -10.39 16.50 5.99
N ASN A 328 -11.43 16.41 6.81
CA ASN A 328 -12.09 17.59 7.35
C ASN A 328 -11.19 18.36 8.33
N GLU A 329 -10.38 17.67 9.15
CA GLU A 329 -9.35 18.32 9.97
C GLU A 329 -8.32 19.06 9.09
N LEU A 330 -7.80 18.42 8.03
CA LEU A 330 -6.84 19.02 7.11
C LEU A 330 -7.43 20.23 6.35
N ALA A 331 -8.71 20.17 5.97
CA ALA A 331 -9.41 21.26 5.28
C ALA A 331 -9.50 22.54 6.13
N LYS A 332 -9.54 22.46 7.45
CA LYS A 332 -9.57 23.64 8.34
C LYS A 332 -8.37 24.58 8.15
N LYS A 333 -7.23 24.04 7.70
CA LYS A 333 -5.99 24.80 7.42
C LYS A 333 -5.64 24.84 5.93
N ASN A 334 -6.59 24.52 5.04
CA ASN A 334 -6.40 24.48 3.58
C ASN A 334 -5.22 23.59 3.15
N LEU A 335 -5.00 22.46 3.84
CA LEU A 335 -3.92 21.52 3.52
C LEU A 335 -4.29 20.56 2.39
N ILE A 336 -5.58 20.52 2.01
CA ILE A 336 -6.10 19.76 0.87
C ILE A 336 -6.97 20.65 0.00
N ASP A 337 -7.02 20.38 -1.31
CA ASP A 337 -7.93 21.01 -2.25
C ASP A 337 -9.30 20.32 -2.18
N THR A 338 -10.28 21.02 -1.62
CA THR A 338 -11.64 20.50 -1.43
C THR A 338 -12.57 20.71 -2.63
N SER A 339 -12.11 21.39 -3.68
CA SER A 339 -12.90 21.66 -4.89
C SER A 339 -12.96 20.49 -5.88
N LEU A 340 -12.09 19.49 -5.71
CA LEU A 340 -11.91 18.38 -6.64
C LEU A 340 -13.13 17.47 -6.67
N ILE A 341 -13.49 17.02 -7.89
CA ILE A 341 -14.55 16.05 -8.13
C ILE A 341 -14.12 14.65 -7.68
N THR A 342 -15.07 13.83 -7.25
CA THR A 342 -14.83 12.46 -6.81
C THR A 342 -15.78 11.47 -7.48
N ALA A 343 -15.57 10.18 -7.28
CA ALA A 343 -16.45 9.09 -7.71
C ALA A 343 -17.85 9.12 -7.06
N THR A 344 -18.10 10.03 -6.11
CA THR A 344 -19.45 10.29 -5.63
C THR A 344 -20.27 11.19 -6.58
N GLY A 345 -19.62 11.75 -7.61
CA GLY A 345 -20.20 12.78 -8.48
C GLY A 345 -20.36 14.15 -7.80
N LYS A 346 -19.68 14.34 -6.65
CA LYS A 346 -19.64 15.56 -5.84
C LYS A 346 -18.20 15.96 -5.57
N THR A 347 -18.02 17.20 -5.12
CA THR A 347 -16.70 17.67 -4.67
C THR A 347 -16.32 17.09 -3.31
N ILE A 348 -15.02 17.16 -2.99
CA ILE A 348 -14.53 16.79 -1.65
C ILE A 348 -15.21 17.65 -0.58
N ALA A 349 -15.36 18.96 -0.79
CA ALA A 349 -16.05 19.87 0.15
C ALA A 349 -17.47 19.39 0.48
N GLU A 350 -18.24 18.99 -0.54
CA GLU A 350 -19.59 18.46 -0.34
C GLU A 350 -19.61 17.13 0.41
N ASN A 351 -18.60 16.29 0.17
CA ASN A 351 -18.48 14.97 0.79
C ASN A 351 -18.10 15.04 2.27
N ILE A 352 -17.20 15.95 2.66
CA ILE A 352 -16.65 16.02 4.03
C ILE A 352 -17.40 16.99 4.94
N LYS A 353 -18.34 17.81 4.44
CA LYS A 353 -19.03 18.88 5.21
C LYS A 353 -19.68 18.39 6.52
N ASP A 354 -20.20 17.16 6.51
CA ASP A 354 -20.85 16.53 7.66
C ASP A 354 -19.93 15.49 8.36
N ALA A 355 -18.68 15.38 7.94
CA ALA A 355 -17.72 14.47 8.54
C ALA A 355 -17.17 15.08 9.84
N LYS A 356 -17.52 14.47 10.97
CA LYS A 356 -17.08 14.91 12.29
C LYS A 356 -15.97 14.03 12.81
N ASN A 357 -14.98 14.64 13.46
CA ASN A 357 -14.06 13.94 14.34
C ASN A 357 -14.82 13.59 15.63
N LEU A 358 -15.10 12.30 15.84
CA LEU A 358 -15.93 11.80 16.95
C LEU A 358 -15.08 11.37 18.16
N ASP A 359 -13.76 11.19 17.98
CA ASP A 359 -12.84 10.85 19.05
C ASP A 359 -11.46 11.50 18.81
N THR A 360 -11.20 12.53 19.59
CA THR A 360 -9.95 13.32 19.52
C THR A 360 -8.72 12.60 20.09
N ASN A 361 -8.89 11.42 20.72
CA ASN A 361 -7.76 10.58 21.12
C ASN A 361 -7.29 9.71 19.93
N ILE A 362 -8.14 9.41 18.97
CA ILE A 362 -7.82 8.61 17.79
C ILE A 362 -7.38 9.52 16.64
N ILE A 363 -8.18 10.54 16.33
CA ILE A 363 -7.87 11.58 15.35
C ILE A 363 -7.59 12.87 16.12
N ARG A 364 -6.33 13.26 16.27
CA ARG A 364 -5.98 14.50 16.92
C ARG A 364 -6.55 15.69 16.14
N PRO A 365 -7.09 16.73 16.86
CA PRO A 365 -7.42 17.99 16.20
C PRO A 365 -6.19 18.60 15.53
N ILE A 366 -6.40 19.29 14.42
CA ILE A 366 -5.34 19.93 13.64
C ILE A 366 -4.52 20.95 14.47
N GLU A 367 -5.10 21.49 15.54
CA GLU A 367 -4.45 22.41 16.47
C GLU A 367 -3.58 21.70 17.53
N ASN A 368 -3.75 20.40 17.73
CA ASN A 368 -3.03 19.61 18.73
C ASN A 368 -2.61 18.23 18.17
N PRO A 369 -1.78 18.18 17.10
CA PRO A 369 -1.35 16.95 16.46
C PRO A 369 -0.36 16.15 17.31
N TYR A 370 -0.09 14.89 16.94
CA TYR A 370 1.03 14.11 17.50
C TYR A 370 2.38 14.69 17.10
N SER A 371 2.49 15.19 15.86
CA SER A 371 3.67 15.89 15.33
C SER A 371 3.22 17.01 14.41
N SER A 372 3.96 18.11 14.39
CA SER A 372 3.75 19.21 13.45
C SER A 372 4.08 18.85 12.00
N THR A 373 4.79 17.74 11.78
CA THR A 373 5.17 17.22 10.47
C THR A 373 4.58 15.84 10.24
N GLY A 374 4.53 15.42 8.97
CA GLY A 374 3.91 14.18 8.54
C GLY A 374 4.59 12.91 9.04
N GLY A 375 3.86 11.79 8.93
CA GLY A 375 4.30 10.49 9.40
C GLY A 375 5.34 9.79 8.53
N ILE A 376 5.67 10.31 7.34
CA ILE A 376 6.67 9.76 6.42
C ILE A 376 7.73 10.81 6.11
N ALA A 377 8.98 10.37 5.94
CA ALA A 377 10.11 11.20 5.50
C ALA A 377 10.89 10.51 4.38
N VAL A 378 11.33 11.30 3.39
CA VAL A 378 12.24 10.87 2.31
C VAL A 378 13.63 11.42 2.62
N LEU A 379 14.59 10.54 2.88
CA LEU A 379 15.97 10.93 3.17
C LEU A 379 16.80 10.92 1.90
N LYS A 380 17.77 11.84 1.80
CA LYS A 380 18.73 11.92 0.70
C LYS A 380 20.16 12.11 1.22
N GLY A 381 21.13 11.70 0.42
CA GLY A 381 22.56 11.84 0.70
C GLY A 381 23.37 10.94 -0.22
N ASN A 382 24.68 10.86 0.03
CA ASN A 382 25.54 10.06 -0.82
C ASN A 382 25.18 8.56 -0.83
N LEU A 383 24.55 8.04 0.25
CA LEU A 383 24.08 6.66 0.32
C LEU A 383 22.82 6.43 -0.53
N ALA A 384 21.94 7.41 -0.64
CA ALA A 384 20.68 7.36 -1.37
C ALA A 384 20.45 8.66 -2.17
N PRO A 385 21.18 8.92 -3.26
CA PRO A 385 21.09 10.16 -4.01
C PRO A 385 19.69 10.39 -4.61
N ASP A 386 18.98 9.33 -5.03
CA ASP A 386 17.63 9.42 -5.57
C ASP A 386 16.56 9.31 -4.47
N GLY A 387 16.98 9.00 -3.23
CA GLY A 387 16.14 8.98 -2.05
C GLY A 387 15.98 7.61 -1.42
N CYS A 388 15.50 7.61 -0.18
CA CYS A 388 15.02 6.45 0.57
C CYS A 388 13.93 6.90 1.53
N VAL A 389 13.13 5.98 2.06
CA VAL A 389 11.89 6.30 2.78
C VAL A 389 11.90 5.69 4.18
N VAL A 390 11.41 6.45 5.16
CA VAL A 390 11.23 6.00 6.55
C VAL A 390 9.84 6.39 7.07
N LYS A 391 9.22 5.47 7.84
CA LYS A 391 7.99 5.75 8.59
C LYS A 391 8.36 6.53 9.86
N ARG A 392 8.45 7.86 9.73
CA ARG A 392 8.86 8.78 10.81
C ARG A 392 7.99 8.66 12.06
N SER A 393 6.67 8.46 11.88
CA SER A 393 5.70 8.31 12.98
C SER A 393 5.92 7.06 13.85
N ALA A 394 6.71 6.10 13.40
CA ALA A 394 7.02 4.86 14.11
C ALA A 394 8.48 4.80 14.61
N VAL A 395 9.23 5.89 14.52
CA VAL A 395 10.62 6.01 14.99
C VAL A 395 10.64 6.60 16.39
N ALA A 396 11.37 5.98 17.30
CA ALA A 396 11.57 6.51 18.65
C ALA A 396 12.37 7.82 18.61
N PRO A 397 12.08 8.80 19.49
CA PRO A 397 12.73 10.11 19.47
C PRO A 397 14.26 10.07 19.49
N GLU A 398 14.86 9.14 20.23
CA GLU A 398 16.30 8.91 20.32
C GLU A 398 16.92 8.40 19.02
N MET A 399 16.13 7.78 18.14
CA MET A 399 16.56 7.25 16.85
C MET A 399 16.32 8.21 15.68
N MET A 400 15.77 9.41 15.93
CA MET A 400 15.61 10.44 14.91
C MET A 400 16.95 10.95 14.35
N LYS A 401 18.01 10.80 15.15
CA LYS A 401 19.41 10.92 14.74
C LYS A 401 20.17 9.69 15.21
N HIS A 402 20.85 9.03 14.30
CA HIS A 402 21.64 7.86 14.62
C HIS A 402 22.93 7.83 13.77
N GLU A 403 24.03 7.43 14.38
CA GLU A 403 25.28 7.16 13.70
C GLU A 403 25.84 5.85 14.23
N GLY A 404 26.18 4.93 13.32
CA GLY A 404 26.60 3.60 13.72
C GLY A 404 27.41 2.86 12.68
N SER A 405 27.98 1.75 13.13
CA SER A 405 28.78 0.86 12.30
C SER A 405 27.90 -0.05 11.44
N ALA A 406 28.16 -0.13 10.14
CA ALA A 406 27.43 -0.96 9.21
C ALA A 406 27.67 -2.45 9.47
N ARG A 407 26.59 -3.22 9.56
CA ARG A 407 26.55 -4.68 9.53
C ARG A 407 25.91 -5.09 8.21
N VAL A 408 26.70 -5.61 7.27
CA VAL A 408 26.33 -5.73 5.86
C VAL A 408 25.91 -7.14 5.49
N PHE A 409 24.74 -7.26 4.85
CA PHE A 409 24.17 -8.54 4.41
C PHE A 409 23.66 -8.43 2.96
N ASP A 410 23.94 -9.45 2.13
CA ASP A 410 23.50 -9.50 0.73
C ASP A 410 22.16 -10.24 0.56
N SER A 411 21.49 -10.57 1.68
CA SER A 411 20.16 -11.16 1.72
C SER A 411 19.47 -10.91 3.07
N GLU A 412 18.12 -10.91 3.06
CA GLU A 412 17.32 -10.94 4.30
C GLU A 412 17.63 -12.17 5.14
N ASP A 413 17.78 -13.33 4.49
CA ASP A 413 17.96 -14.62 5.17
C ASP A 413 19.24 -14.66 6.02
N ASP A 414 20.34 -14.03 5.55
CA ASP A 414 21.60 -13.95 6.31
C ASP A 414 21.51 -12.92 7.45
N ALA A 415 20.82 -11.80 7.20
CA ALA A 415 20.57 -10.80 8.24
C ALA A 415 19.78 -11.41 9.40
N ILE A 416 18.68 -12.10 9.13
CA ILE A 416 17.82 -12.73 10.15
C ILE A 416 18.58 -13.77 10.97
N LYS A 417 19.37 -14.63 10.35
CA LYS A 417 20.22 -15.62 11.06
C LYS A 417 21.15 -14.93 12.06
N THR A 418 21.79 -13.83 11.62
CA THR A 418 22.72 -13.09 12.47
C THR A 418 22.01 -12.36 13.61
N ILE A 419 20.82 -11.78 13.34
CA ILE A 419 20.01 -11.11 14.38
C ILE A 419 19.63 -12.12 15.46
N TYR A 420 19.02 -13.25 15.10
CA TYR A 420 18.60 -14.26 16.09
C TYR A 420 19.77 -14.91 16.83
N ALA A 421 20.95 -14.98 16.23
CA ALA A 421 22.17 -15.43 16.90
C ALA A 421 22.78 -14.40 17.86
N GLY A 422 22.16 -13.21 18.03
CA GLY A 422 22.68 -12.13 18.89
C GLY A 422 23.91 -11.43 18.32
N GLY A 423 24.11 -11.52 17.00
CA GLY A 423 25.27 -10.92 16.31
C GLY A 423 25.12 -9.42 16.07
N ILE A 424 23.94 -8.82 16.31
CA ILE A 424 23.69 -7.37 16.19
C ILE A 424 23.70 -6.75 17.59
N LYS A 425 24.32 -5.57 17.73
CA LYS A 425 24.51 -4.88 19.00
C LYS A 425 23.90 -3.48 18.94
N ALA A 426 23.62 -2.91 20.12
CA ALA A 426 23.24 -1.52 20.24
C ALA A 426 24.27 -0.60 19.56
N GLY A 427 23.80 0.34 18.74
CA GLY A 427 24.63 1.24 17.95
C GLY A 427 24.88 0.77 16.50
N ASP A 428 24.58 -0.47 16.15
CA ASP A 428 24.76 -0.96 14.79
C ASP A 428 23.76 -0.36 13.79
N VAL A 429 24.16 -0.32 12.52
CA VAL A 429 23.30 -0.07 11.36
C VAL A 429 23.28 -1.30 10.47
N VAL A 430 22.20 -2.04 10.47
CA VAL A 430 22.03 -3.24 9.64
C VAL A 430 21.72 -2.81 8.21
N VAL A 431 22.56 -3.24 7.25
CA VAL A 431 22.42 -2.94 5.82
C VAL A 431 22.10 -4.23 5.08
N ILE A 432 20.87 -4.32 4.53
CA ILE A 432 20.41 -5.45 3.71
C ILE A 432 20.29 -4.98 2.28
N ARG A 433 21.09 -5.52 1.38
CA ARG A 433 21.21 -5.07 -0.01
C ARG A 433 20.95 -6.19 -1.01
N TYR A 434 20.83 -5.84 -2.31
CA TYR A 434 20.43 -6.74 -3.39
C TYR A 434 19.04 -7.36 -3.18
N GLU A 435 18.14 -6.63 -2.51
CA GLU A 435 16.72 -6.94 -2.35
C GLU A 435 15.82 -5.89 -3.05
N GLY A 436 16.41 -5.02 -3.88
CA GLY A 436 15.71 -4.01 -4.66
C GLY A 436 14.90 -4.56 -5.85
N PRO A 437 14.29 -3.68 -6.67
CA PRO A 437 13.43 -4.06 -7.79
C PRO A 437 14.07 -5.06 -8.75
N LYS A 438 15.33 -4.82 -9.16
CA LYS A 438 16.09 -5.69 -10.07
C LYS A 438 16.87 -6.77 -9.33
N GLY A 439 17.58 -6.39 -8.28
CA GLY A 439 18.49 -7.27 -7.55
C GLY A 439 17.79 -8.34 -6.75
N GLY A 440 16.60 -8.03 -6.21
CA GLY A 440 15.78 -8.93 -5.45
C GLY A 440 15.31 -10.19 -6.18
N PRO A 441 14.83 -10.23 -7.46
CA PRO A 441 13.95 -9.23 -8.06
C PRO A 441 12.58 -9.21 -7.37
N GLY A 442 11.81 -8.19 -7.63
CA GLY A 442 10.49 -8.01 -7.05
C GLY A 442 10.50 -7.23 -5.72
N MET A 443 11.64 -6.64 -5.35
CA MET A 443 11.76 -5.71 -4.22
C MET A 443 11.14 -6.29 -2.94
N ARG A 444 11.73 -7.38 -2.44
CA ARG A 444 11.25 -8.14 -1.28
C ARG A 444 10.85 -7.22 -0.13
N GLU A 445 9.64 -7.42 0.42
CA GLU A 445 9.17 -6.71 1.60
C GLU A 445 9.54 -7.50 2.85
N MET A 446 10.22 -6.85 3.79
CA MET A 446 10.80 -7.48 4.96
C MET A 446 10.10 -7.01 6.23
N LEU A 447 9.67 -7.94 7.07
CA LEU A 447 9.15 -7.69 8.41
C LEU A 447 9.95 -8.46 9.47
N ASN A 448 10.47 -9.65 9.13
CA ASN A 448 11.20 -10.48 10.08
C ASN A 448 12.41 -9.75 10.70
N PRO A 449 13.31 -9.07 9.94
CA PRO A 449 14.46 -8.37 10.54
C PRO A 449 14.02 -7.27 11.50
N THR A 450 13.04 -6.47 11.11
CA THR A 450 12.57 -5.32 11.90
C THR A 450 11.86 -5.77 13.17
N SER A 451 11.00 -6.80 13.05
CA SER A 451 10.28 -7.37 14.20
C SER A 451 11.20 -8.13 15.15
N ALA A 452 12.24 -8.80 14.63
CA ALA A 452 13.25 -9.45 15.46
C ALA A 452 14.01 -8.41 16.31
N ILE A 453 14.46 -7.31 15.70
CA ILE A 453 15.11 -6.19 16.41
C ILE A 453 14.20 -5.63 17.50
N CYS A 454 12.91 -5.38 17.19
CA CYS A 454 11.90 -4.94 18.16
C CYS A 454 11.69 -5.96 19.30
N GLY A 455 11.45 -7.21 18.98
CA GLY A 455 11.21 -8.27 19.96
C GLY A 455 12.41 -8.49 20.90
N MET A 456 13.62 -8.31 20.40
CA MET A 456 14.85 -8.36 21.18
C MET A 456 15.08 -7.09 22.02
N GLY A 457 14.33 -6.00 21.79
CA GLY A 457 14.44 -4.73 22.51
C GLY A 457 15.60 -3.86 22.03
N LEU A 458 15.94 -3.93 20.75
CA LEU A 458 17.01 -3.16 20.11
C LEU A 458 16.51 -2.02 19.23
N ASP A 459 15.20 -1.84 19.11
CA ASP A 459 14.53 -0.86 18.23
C ASP A 459 14.83 0.61 18.55
N THR A 460 15.31 0.88 19.78
CA THR A 460 15.76 2.21 20.22
C THR A 460 17.27 2.44 20.10
N SER A 461 18.01 1.51 19.48
CA SER A 461 19.48 1.57 19.41
C SER A 461 20.09 1.02 18.12
N VAL A 462 19.30 0.39 17.26
CA VAL A 462 19.73 -0.20 15.98
C VAL A 462 18.87 0.36 14.85
N ALA A 463 19.52 0.80 13.77
CA ALA A 463 18.83 1.18 12.53
C ALA A 463 18.98 0.09 11.48
N LEU A 464 18.01 0.01 10.56
CA LEU A 464 18.02 -0.90 9.41
C LEU A 464 17.90 -0.11 8.10
N ILE A 465 18.68 -0.49 7.10
CA ILE A 465 18.69 0.16 5.78
C ILE A 465 18.61 -0.93 4.69
N THR A 466 17.82 -0.71 3.64
CA THR A 466 17.70 -1.65 2.52
C THR A 466 17.36 -0.96 1.21
N ASP A 467 17.82 -1.53 0.09
CA ASP A 467 17.32 -1.23 -1.26
C ASP A 467 16.02 -1.99 -1.60
N GLY A 468 15.63 -2.94 -0.75
CA GLY A 468 14.31 -3.56 -0.74
C GLY A 468 13.27 -2.69 -0.03
N ARG A 469 12.27 -3.35 0.58
CA ARG A 469 11.19 -2.70 1.33
C ARG A 469 11.11 -3.23 2.74
N PHE A 470 10.71 -2.36 3.67
CA PHE A 470 10.20 -2.80 4.95
C PHE A 470 8.67 -2.76 4.96
N SER A 471 8.07 -3.71 5.66
CA SER A 471 6.61 -3.81 5.80
C SER A 471 6.03 -2.53 6.41
N GLY A 472 4.82 -2.16 6.03
CA GLY A 472 4.04 -1.11 6.69
C GLY A 472 3.78 -1.39 8.17
N ALA A 473 3.95 -2.64 8.61
CA ALA A 473 3.87 -3.10 9.99
C ALA A 473 5.18 -2.87 10.80
N THR A 474 6.21 -2.31 10.17
CA THR A 474 7.52 -2.07 10.79
C THR A 474 7.47 -0.90 11.78
N ARG A 475 8.16 -1.08 12.92
CA ARG A 475 8.48 -0.07 13.92
C ARG A 475 10.00 0.13 14.02
N GLY A 476 10.45 1.32 14.42
CA GLY A 476 11.85 1.68 14.58
C GLY A 476 12.45 2.40 13.35
N ALA A 477 13.75 2.72 13.42
CA ALA A 477 14.49 3.43 12.38
C ALA A 477 14.82 2.49 11.20
N SER A 478 13.78 2.16 10.40
CA SER A 478 13.86 1.24 9.26
C SER A 478 13.68 2.01 7.96
N ILE A 479 14.77 2.15 7.21
CA ILE A 479 14.87 3.00 6.01
C ILE A 479 14.93 2.08 4.79
N GLY A 480 13.88 2.09 3.98
CA GLY A 480 13.76 1.29 2.77
C GLY A 480 13.84 2.09 1.49
N HIS A 481 13.69 1.40 0.36
CA HIS A 481 13.65 1.98 -0.99
C HIS A 481 14.93 2.76 -1.36
N VAL A 482 16.09 2.39 -0.80
CA VAL A 482 17.35 3.09 -1.13
C VAL A 482 17.57 3.06 -2.63
N SER A 483 17.62 4.24 -3.22
CA SER A 483 17.74 4.42 -4.67
C SER A 483 18.97 5.29 -5.00
N PRO A 484 19.76 4.85 -6.01
CA PRO A 484 19.68 3.60 -6.78
C PRO A 484 19.99 2.35 -5.94
N GLU A 485 19.36 1.21 -6.29
CA GLU A 485 19.63 -0.07 -5.65
C GLU A 485 21.05 -0.61 -5.90
N ALA A 486 21.54 -1.53 -5.07
CA ALA A 486 22.87 -2.13 -5.20
C ALA A 486 23.08 -2.80 -6.57
N ALA A 487 22.08 -3.53 -7.08
CA ALA A 487 22.17 -4.22 -8.37
C ALA A 487 22.28 -3.26 -9.58
N SER A 488 21.84 -2.01 -9.40
CA SER A 488 21.98 -0.94 -10.40
C SER A 488 23.23 -0.06 -10.18
N GLY A 489 24.14 -0.46 -9.29
CA GLY A 489 25.36 0.26 -8.96
C GLY A 489 25.18 1.40 -7.95
N GLY A 490 24.08 1.41 -7.18
CA GLY A 490 23.89 2.36 -6.08
C GLY A 490 24.97 2.25 -4.99
N ASN A 491 25.20 3.34 -4.26
CA ASN A 491 26.25 3.37 -3.22
C ASN A 491 25.99 2.41 -2.06
N ILE A 492 24.75 1.96 -1.86
CA ILE A 492 24.45 0.89 -0.90
C ILE A 492 25.22 -0.40 -1.22
N GLY A 493 25.48 -0.69 -2.51
CA GLY A 493 26.31 -1.80 -2.96
C GLY A 493 27.79 -1.65 -2.64
N LEU A 494 28.26 -0.44 -2.31
CA LEU A 494 29.64 -0.12 -1.99
C LEU A 494 29.92 -0.04 -0.48
N VAL A 495 28.91 -0.22 0.36
CA VAL A 495 29.09 -0.24 1.83
C VAL A 495 29.88 -1.48 2.22
N HIS A 496 30.92 -1.30 3.04
CA HIS A 496 31.69 -2.38 3.64
C HIS A 496 31.32 -2.58 5.11
N GLU A 497 31.54 -3.77 5.61
CA GLU A 497 31.38 -4.09 7.04
C GLU A 497 32.22 -3.12 7.89
N GLY A 498 31.59 -2.50 8.88
CA GLY A 498 32.23 -1.54 9.78
C GLY A 498 32.27 -0.08 9.29
N ASP A 499 31.83 0.21 8.06
CA ASP A 499 31.69 1.61 7.62
C ASP A 499 30.71 2.37 8.53
N ILE A 500 30.97 3.66 8.75
CA ILE A 500 30.06 4.47 9.54
C ILE A 500 28.96 5.07 8.66
N ILE A 501 27.71 4.90 9.09
CA ILE A 501 26.54 5.48 8.45
C ILE A 501 25.87 6.46 9.41
N SER A 502 25.60 7.66 8.92
CA SER A 502 24.92 8.73 9.65
C SER A 502 23.51 8.94 9.10
N ILE A 503 22.53 8.94 9.98
CA ILE A 503 21.10 9.11 9.70
C ILE A 503 20.61 10.33 10.47
N ASP A 504 19.99 11.28 9.79
CA ASP A 504 19.29 12.43 10.40
C ASP A 504 17.92 12.60 9.77
N ILE A 505 16.92 11.94 10.37
CA ILE A 505 15.54 11.93 9.89
C ILE A 505 14.94 13.34 9.96
N ASN A 506 15.31 14.13 10.97
CA ASN A 506 14.82 15.50 11.15
C ASN A 506 15.26 16.43 10.02
N ASN A 507 16.46 16.22 9.49
CA ASN A 507 17.03 17.02 8.40
C ASN A 507 16.98 16.30 7.04
N TYR A 508 16.26 15.17 6.93
CA TYR A 508 16.10 14.38 5.70
C TYR A 508 17.42 13.91 5.09
N LYS A 509 18.40 13.53 5.92
CA LYS A 509 19.75 13.15 5.49
C LYS A 509 20.11 11.71 5.84
N ILE A 510 20.83 11.07 4.91
CA ILE A 510 21.47 9.78 5.10
C ILE A 510 22.82 9.77 4.40
N GLU A 511 23.89 9.46 5.15
CA GLU A 511 25.25 9.56 4.62
C GLU A 511 26.12 8.38 5.02
N LEU A 512 26.82 7.82 4.05
CA LEU A 512 27.95 6.92 4.25
C LEU A 512 29.20 7.79 4.48
N LYS A 513 29.82 7.67 5.66
CA LYS A 513 31.00 8.45 6.07
C LYS A 513 32.30 7.86 5.47
N VAL A 514 32.33 7.81 4.14
CA VAL A 514 33.46 7.35 3.34
C VAL A 514 33.79 8.47 2.35
N SER A 515 35.08 8.76 2.14
CA SER A 515 35.48 9.82 1.23
C SER A 515 35.12 9.51 -0.24
N ASP A 516 34.92 10.56 -1.03
CA ASP A 516 34.58 10.41 -2.45
C ASP A 516 35.66 9.65 -3.23
N GLU A 517 36.96 9.80 -2.84
CA GLU A 517 38.07 9.07 -3.45
C GLU A 517 37.98 7.55 -3.14
N GLU A 518 37.62 7.19 -1.92
CA GLU A 518 37.43 5.80 -1.54
C GLU A 518 36.19 5.20 -2.21
N LEU A 519 35.07 5.94 -2.27
CA LEU A 519 33.88 5.52 -3.03
C LEU A 519 34.19 5.31 -4.50
N ALA A 520 34.99 6.18 -5.10
CA ALA A 520 35.42 6.04 -6.50
C ALA A 520 36.26 4.77 -6.71
N LYS A 521 37.19 4.43 -5.78
CA LYS A 521 37.95 3.18 -5.82
C LYS A 521 37.05 1.95 -5.72
N ARG A 522 36.14 1.93 -4.75
CA ARG A 522 35.18 0.83 -4.58
C ARG A 522 34.31 0.65 -5.83
N ARG A 523 33.86 1.76 -6.43
CA ARG A 523 33.10 1.75 -7.69
C ARG A 523 33.90 1.21 -8.86
N ALA A 524 35.18 1.54 -8.97
CA ALA A 524 36.05 1.05 -10.05
C ALA A 524 36.25 -0.48 -10.02
N THR A 525 36.10 -1.10 -8.85
CA THR A 525 36.22 -2.56 -8.67
C THR A 525 34.87 -3.26 -8.58
N TRP A 526 33.77 -2.50 -8.44
CA TRP A 526 32.42 -3.07 -8.34
C TRP A 526 32.01 -3.68 -9.69
N THR A 527 31.43 -4.86 -9.62
CA THR A 527 30.80 -5.54 -10.76
C THR A 527 29.38 -5.97 -10.39
N PRO A 528 28.44 -5.90 -11.32
CA PRO A 528 27.08 -6.38 -11.08
C PRO A 528 27.11 -7.86 -10.67
N ASN A 529 26.37 -8.19 -9.63
CA ASN A 529 26.16 -9.58 -9.26
C ASN A 529 25.39 -10.33 -10.35
N GLU A 530 25.66 -11.61 -10.51
CA GLU A 530 24.83 -12.48 -11.34
C GLU A 530 23.37 -12.41 -10.88
N PRO A 531 22.39 -12.33 -11.82
CA PRO A 531 20.98 -12.31 -11.45
C PRO A 531 20.60 -13.50 -10.56
N LYS A 532 20.01 -13.24 -9.41
CA LYS A 532 19.56 -14.29 -8.46
C LYS A 532 18.54 -15.24 -9.12
N ILE A 533 17.71 -14.73 -10.07
CA ILE A 533 16.67 -15.50 -10.78
C ILE A 533 16.82 -15.29 -12.28
N LYS A 534 17.07 -16.37 -13.02
CA LYS A 534 17.39 -16.35 -14.46
C LYS A 534 16.23 -16.74 -15.38
N THR A 535 15.12 -17.24 -14.85
CA THR A 535 13.99 -17.76 -15.62
C THR A 535 12.65 -17.33 -15.03
N GLY A 536 11.57 -17.52 -15.79
CA GLY A 536 10.20 -17.25 -15.34
C GLY A 536 9.83 -15.77 -15.31
N TYR A 537 8.78 -15.47 -14.57
CA TYR A 537 8.20 -14.11 -14.54
C TYR A 537 9.16 -13.11 -13.90
N LEU A 538 9.79 -13.45 -12.77
CA LEU A 538 10.73 -12.56 -12.08
C LEU A 538 11.95 -12.18 -12.93
N ALA A 539 12.44 -13.08 -13.78
CA ALA A 539 13.53 -12.76 -14.70
C ALA A 539 13.12 -11.78 -15.81
N ARG A 540 11.84 -11.81 -16.25
CA ARG A 540 11.27 -10.82 -17.17
C ARG A 540 11.07 -9.48 -16.48
N TYR A 541 10.50 -9.50 -15.27
CA TYR A 541 10.28 -8.32 -14.45
C TYR A 541 11.59 -7.54 -14.21
N ALA A 542 12.67 -8.23 -13.78
CA ALA A 542 13.96 -7.60 -13.51
C ALA A 542 14.56 -6.85 -14.72
N LYS A 543 14.18 -7.21 -15.94
CA LYS A 543 14.65 -6.53 -17.17
C LYS A 543 13.93 -5.23 -17.47
N LEU A 544 12.67 -5.13 -17.05
CA LEU A 544 11.74 -4.06 -17.42
C LEU A 544 11.52 -3.07 -16.27
N VAL A 545 11.74 -3.50 -15.02
CA VAL A 545 11.41 -2.68 -13.85
C VAL A 545 12.33 -1.46 -13.72
N THR A 546 11.71 -0.32 -13.42
CA THR A 546 12.40 0.92 -13.09
C THR A 546 12.86 0.93 -11.62
N SER A 547 13.54 1.99 -11.22
CA SER A 547 13.99 2.20 -9.83
C SER A 547 12.82 2.47 -8.88
N ALA A 548 13.05 2.25 -7.58
CA ALA A 548 12.03 2.42 -6.55
C ALA A 548 11.55 3.87 -6.40
N ASP A 549 12.43 4.86 -6.59
CA ASP A 549 12.07 6.29 -6.59
C ASP A 549 11.10 6.68 -7.71
N LYS A 550 10.98 5.84 -8.75
CA LYS A 550 10.03 5.96 -9.87
C LYS A 550 8.79 5.04 -9.72
N GLY A 551 8.61 4.44 -8.55
CA GLY A 551 7.48 3.55 -8.28
C GLY A 551 7.70 2.09 -8.67
N ALA A 552 8.90 1.68 -9.12
CA ALA A 552 9.23 0.33 -9.60
C ALA A 552 8.18 -0.19 -10.61
N ILE A 553 7.90 0.60 -11.63
CA ILE A 553 6.97 0.29 -12.72
C ILE A 553 7.68 -0.49 -13.84
N LEU A 554 6.92 -1.15 -14.70
CA LEU A 554 7.45 -1.82 -15.89
C LEU A 554 7.43 -0.87 -17.10
N GLU A 555 8.60 -0.70 -17.75
CA GLU A 555 8.80 0.06 -18.99
C GLU A 555 9.50 -0.77 -20.06
#